data_7fb69249bd3725a4491b1c4adfa85c02
#
_entry.id   7fb69249bd3725a4491b1c4adfa85c02
#
_cell.length_a   1.000
_cell.length_b   1.000
_cell.length_c   1.000
_cell.angle_alpha   90.00
_cell.angle_beta   90.00
_cell.angle_gamma   90.00
#
_symmetry.space_group_name_H-M   'P 1'
#
loop_
_entity.id
_entity.type
_entity.pdbx_description
1 polymer ?
#
loop_
_entity_poly.entity_id
_entity_poly.type
_entity_poly.pdbx_seq_one_letter_code
_entity_poly.pdbx_strand_id
1 'polypeptide(L)'
;WVALVMVLSLAGMFAVMIPVLVQTFQRVQRFAVEHPDQVTVTEGPGSRSVQIHGYHPELAPDFVLLIGGVGAVSLVAVSLLAAAVTRRLHDRGKRGWWGLVPLPFLASGLLLMPQLIANGEPDLGLFALLFVNNLVYIASLIVLVVMLAARGNPHDNRFGPPPPV
;
A
#
# COMPACT_ATOMS: atom_id res chain seq x y z
N TRP A 1 -3.47 7.25 20.37
CA TRP A 1 -4.43 6.70 19.41
C TRP A 1 -3.83 6.52 18.02
N VAL A 2 -3.31 7.59 17.41
CA VAL A 2 -2.70 7.50 16.06
C VAL A 2 -1.60 6.43 16.01
N ALA A 3 -0.68 6.42 16.97
CA ALA A 3 0.38 5.42 17.05
C ALA A 3 -0.18 3.99 17.14
N LEU A 4 -1.25 3.77 17.89
CA LEU A 4 -1.93 2.47 17.98
C LEU A 4 -2.49 2.05 16.62
N VAL A 5 -3.17 2.95 15.91
CA VAL A 5 -3.70 2.66 14.57
C VAL A 5 -2.57 2.34 13.58
N MET A 6 -1.45 3.07 13.66
CA MET A 6 -0.26 2.78 12.82
C MET A 6 0.31 1.39 13.11
N VAL A 7 0.46 1.01 14.38
CA VAL A 7 0.97 -0.32 14.77
C VAL A 7 0.02 -1.42 14.31
N LEU A 8 -1.29 -1.25 14.51
CA LEU A 8 -2.29 -2.22 14.07
C LEU A 8 -2.34 -2.35 12.55
N SER A 9 -2.21 -1.23 11.82
CA SER A 9 -2.16 -1.25 10.35
C SER A 9 -0.92 -1.96 9.84
N LEU A 10 0.24 -1.71 10.46
CA LEU A 10 1.49 -2.40 10.12
C LEU A 10 1.38 -3.91 10.41
N ALA A 11 0.85 -4.28 11.57
CA ALA A 11 0.61 -5.69 11.92
C ALA A 11 -0.37 -6.35 10.93
N GLY A 12 -1.44 -5.66 10.55
CA GLY A 12 -2.39 -6.12 9.53
C GLY A 12 -1.75 -6.31 8.17
N MET A 13 -0.87 -5.39 7.75
CA MET A 13 -0.10 -5.54 6.51
C MET A 13 0.79 -6.78 6.53
N PHE A 14 1.52 -7.02 7.63
CA PHE A 14 2.34 -8.23 7.77
C PHE A 14 1.49 -9.50 7.80
N ALA A 15 0.33 -9.46 8.46
CA ALA A 15 -0.59 -10.59 8.51
C ALA A 15 -1.13 -10.99 7.13
N VAL A 16 -1.25 -10.05 6.19
CA VAL A 16 -1.60 -10.32 4.79
C VAL A 16 -0.38 -10.78 3.98
N MET A 17 0.72 -10.06 4.09
CA MET A 17 1.90 -10.26 3.23
C MET A 17 2.63 -11.56 3.53
N ILE A 18 2.83 -11.90 4.81
CA ILE A 18 3.62 -13.09 5.19
C ILE A 18 3.01 -14.38 4.63
N PRO A 19 1.70 -14.67 4.80
CA PRO A 19 1.10 -15.89 4.22
C PRO A 19 1.23 -15.95 2.70
N VAL A 20 1.03 -14.84 1.99
CA VAL A 20 1.16 -14.79 0.52
C VAL A 20 2.59 -15.12 0.09
N LEU A 21 3.59 -14.52 0.75
CA LEU A 21 5.00 -14.79 0.44
C LEU A 21 5.38 -16.25 0.76
N VAL A 22 4.96 -16.78 1.91
CA VAL A 22 5.23 -18.17 2.30
C VAL A 22 4.61 -19.14 1.30
N GLN A 23 3.35 -18.95 0.91
CA GLN A 23 2.67 -19.79 -0.08
C GLN A 23 3.34 -19.71 -1.46
N THR A 24 3.74 -18.50 -1.88
CA THR A 24 4.46 -18.32 -3.14
C THR A 24 5.80 -19.04 -3.12
N PHE A 25 6.55 -18.88 -2.03
CA PHE A 25 7.83 -19.58 -1.87
C PHE A 25 7.65 -21.11 -1.90
N GLN A 26 6.64 -21.64 -1.20
CA GLN A 26 6.34 -23.08 -1.22
C GLN A 26 5.95 -23.58 -2.60
N ARG A 27 5.19 -22.79 -3.39
CA ARG A 27 4.86 -23.12 -4.78
C ARG A 27 6.10 -23.19 -5.66
N VAL A 28 6.98 -22.19 -5.55
CA VAL A 28 8.25 -22.16 -6.28
C VAL A 28 9.14 -23.36 -5.92
N GLN A 29 9.25 -23.72 -4.64
CA GLN A 29 10.04 -24.86 -4.20
C GLN A 29 9.46 -26.18 -4.72
N ARG A 30 8.14 -26.35 -4.68
CA ARG A 30 7.46 -27.54 -5.22
C ARG A 30 7.67 -27.66 -6.72
N PHE A 31 7.48 -26.57 -7.46
CA PHE A 31 7.72 -26.53 -8.90
C PHE A 31 9.15 -26.92 -9.26
N ALA A 32 10.14 -26.42 -8.51
CA ALA A 32 11.54 -26.76 -8.73
C ALA A 32 11.85 -28.26 -8.52
N VAL A 33 11.09 -28.96 -7.68
CA VAL A 33 11.22 -30.40 -7.48
C VAL A 33 10.50 -31.20 -8.57
N GLU A 34 9.31 -30.73 -8.99
CA GLU A 34 8.46 -31.42 -9.97
C GLU A 34 8.95 -31.24 -11.41
N HIS A 35 9.64 -30.11 -11.72
CA HIS A 35 10.09 -29.73 -13.06
C HIS A 35 11.59 -29.35 -13.06
N PRO A 36 12.50 -30.29 -12.78
CA PRO A 36 13.94 -29.99 -12.69
C PRO A 36 14.56 -29.57 -14.02
N ASP A 37 13.93 -29.92 -15.15
CA ASP A 37 14.31 -29.54 -16.51
C ASP A 37 14.03 -28.05 -16.83
N GLN A 38 13.13 -27.41 -16.07
CA GLN A 38 12.74 -25.99 -16.25
C GLN A 38 13.36 -25.08 -15.21
N VAL A 39 14.25 -25.60 -14.38
CA VAL A 39 14.81 -24.85 -13.24
C VAL A 39 16.34 -24.97 -13.21
N THR A 40 17.02 -23.86 -13.07
CA THR A 40 18.45 -23.83 -12.74
C THR A 40 18.62 -23.44 -11.28
N VAL A 41 19.17 -24.34 -10.48
CA VAL A 41 19.51 -24.07 -9.06
C VAL A 41 21.01 -23.78 -8.99
N THR A 42 21.34 -22.58 -8.49
CA THR A 42 22.72 -22.18 -8.24
C THR A 42 22.91 -22.06 -6.73
N GLU A 43 23.83 -22.84 -6.19
CA GLU A 43 24.18 -22.81 -4.76
C GLU A 43 25.51 -22.05 -4.60
N GLY A 44 25.51 -21.03 -3.74
CA GLY A 44 26.68 -20.24 -3.35
C GLY A 44 26.84 -20.25 -1.83
N PRO A 45 27.99 -19.77 -1.29
CA PRO A 45 28.22 -19.69 0.15
C PRO A 45 27.13 -18.83 0.84
N GLY A 46 26.17 -19.50 1.51
CA GLY A 46 25.07 -18.83 2.24
C GLY A 46 23.91 -18.33 1.38
N SER A 47 23.88 -18.65 0.08
CA SER A 47 22.76 -18.27 -0.82
C SER A 47 22.38 -19.43 -1.74
N ARG A 48 21.09 -19.59 -1.97
CA ARG A 48 20.52 -20.50 -2.98
C ARG A 48 19.65 -19.68 -3.90
N SER A 49 19.98 -19.66 -5.20
CA SER A 49 19.20 -19.01 -6.24
C SER A 49 18.49 -20.07 -7.08
N VAL A 50 17.21 -19.86 -7.32
CA VAL A 50 16.37 -20.71 -8.17
C VAL A 50 15.92 -19.85 -9.34
N GLN A 51 16.39 -20.19 -10.55
CA GLN A 51 15.95 -19.54 -11.79
C GLN A 51 14.97 -20.48 -12.51
N ILE A 52 13.80 -19.97 -12.84
CA ILE A 52 12.76 -20.68 -13.56
C ILE A 52 12.78 -20.23 -15.02
N HIS A 53 12.78 -21.16 -15.94
CA HIS A 53 12.77 -20.91 -17.38
C HIS A 53 11.35 -20.96 -17.92
N GLY A 54 10.96 -19.96 -18.70
CA GLY A 54 9.62 -19.86 -19.28
C GLY A 54 8.68 -18.94 -18.49
N TYR A 55 7.45 -18.87 -18.95
CA TYR A 55 6.38 -18.05 -18.34
C TYR A 55 5.45 -18.96 -17.49
N HIS A 56 5.49 -18.76 -16.18
CA HIS A 56 4.76 -19.56 -15.18
C HIS A 56 3.89 -18.68 -14.30
N PRO A 57 2.72 -18.24 -14.79
CA PRO A 57 1.83 -17.34 -14.03
C PRO A 57 1.29 -17.98 -12.75
N GLU A 58 1.24 -19.32 -12.68
CA GLU A 58 0.84 -20.11 -11.50
C GLU A 58 1.80 -19.93 -10.31
N LEU A 59 3.03 -19.54 -10.56
CA LEU A 59 4.03 -19.28 -9.51
C LEU A 59 3.98 -17.85 -8.98
N ALA A 60 3.21 -16.99 -9.64
CA ALA A 60 3.04 -15.62 -9.19
C ALA A 60 2.35 -15.56 -7.82
N PRO A 61 2.65 -14.53 -7.00
CA PRO A 61 1.90 -14.28 -5.77
C PRO A 61 0.40 -14.13 -6.03
N ASP A 62 -0.41 -14.49 -5.04
CA ASP A 62 -1.85 -14.23 -5.10
C ASP A 62 -2.11 -12.73 -4.93
N PHE A 63 -2.13 -12.01 -6.07
CA PHE A 63 -2.34 -10.56 -6.09
C PHE A 63 -3.75 -10.16 -5.67
N VAL A 64 -4.75 -11.01 -5.88
CA VAL A 64 -6.13 -10.74 -5.45
C VAL A 64 -6.18 -10.71 -3.92
N LEU A 65 -5.60 -11.73 -3.28
CA LEU A 65 -5.51 -11.78 -1.82
C LEU A 65 -4.65 -10.65 -1.26
N LEU A 66 -3.50 -10.37 -1.88
CA LEU A 66 -2.57 -9.32 -1.45
C LEU A 66 -3.24 -7.94 -1.51
N ILE A 67 -3.81 -7.58 -2.68
CA ILE A 67 -4.39 -6.26 -2.91
C ILE A 67 -5.69 -6.10 -2.12
N GLY A 68 -6.53 -7.13 -2.08
CA GLY A 68 -7.74 -7.14 -1.28
C GLY A 68 -7.45 -6.98 0.21
N GLY A 69 -6.45 -7.70 0.72
CA GLY A 69 -6.01 -7.61 2.11
C GLY A 69 -5.42 -6.24 2.46
N VAL A 70 -4.51 -5.73 1.63
CA VAL A 70 -3.94 -4.38 1.80
C VAL A 70 -5.03 -3.31 1.72
N GLY A 71 -5.97 -3.45 0.78
CA GLY A 71 -7.12 -2.56 0.64
C GLY A 71 -8.00 -2.55 1.89
N ALA A 72 -8.31 -3.73 2.45
CA ALA A 72 -9.10 -3.86 3.66
C ALA A 72 -8.40 -3.22 4.88
N VAL A 73 -7.12 -3.49 5.08
CA VAL A 73 -6.32 -2.86 6.15
C VAL A 73 -6.31 -1.35 6.00
N SER A 74 -6.10 -0.85 4.77
CA SER A 74 -6.09 0.58 4.47
C SER A 74 -7.46 1.22 4.76
N LEU A 75 -8.56 0.57 4.38
CA LEU A 75 -9.91 1.06 4.63
C LEU A 75 -10.19 1.19 6.13
N VAL A 76 -9.82 0.19 6.92
CA VAL A 76 -9.94 0.21 8.39
C VAL A 76 -9.11 1.36 8.98
N ALA A 77 -7.84 1.48 8.57
CA ALA A 77 -6.95 2.54 9.05
C ALA A 77 -7.49 3.95 8.74
N VAL A 78 -7.93 4.17 7.50
CA VAL A 78 -8.54 5.45 7.07
C VAL A 78 -9.79 5.76 7.90
N SER A 79 -10.66 4.76 8.10
CA SER A 79 -11.89 4.94 8.88
C SER A 79 -11.59 5.33 10.34
N LEU A 80 -10.61 4.68 10.97
CA LEU A 80 -10.20 4.98 12.34
C LEU A 80 -9.52 6.35 12.48
N LEU A 81 -8.79 6.79 11.46
CA LEU A 81 -8.10 8.08 11.46
C LEU A 81 -8.96 9.25 11.00
N ALA A 82 -10.07 8.99 10.29
CA ALA A 82 -10.90 10.03 9.66
C ALA A 82 -11.34 11.11 10.64
N ALA A 83 -11.81 10.73 11.85
CA ALA A 83 -12.25 11.68 12.86
C ALA A 83 -11.09 12.55 13.37
N ALA A 84 -9.92 11.96 13.61
CA ALA A 84 -8.73 12.69 14.09
C ALA A 84 -8.22 13.67 13.03
N VAL A 85 -8.14 13.22 11.76
CA VAL A 85 -7.74 14.04 10.61
C VAL A 85 -8.71 15.19 10.42
N THR A 86 -10.02 14.93 10.45
CA THR A 86 -11.06 15.94 10.28
C THR A 86 -10.98 17.00 11.39
N ARG A 87 -10.88 16.58 12.66
CA ARG A 87 -10.73 17.52 13.80
C ARG A 87 -9.52 18.41 13.60
N ARG A 88 -8.37 17.84 13.28
CA ARG A 88 -7.11 18.58 13.11
C ARG A 88 -7.17 19.56 11.92
N LEU A 89 -7.85 19.20 10.84
CA LEU A 89 -8.10 20.10 9.72
C LEU A 89 -9.03 21.25 10.11
N HIS A 90 -10.08 20.97 10.90
CA HIS A 90 -11.00 22.00 11.42
C HIS A 90 -10.29 22.97 12.36
N ASP A 91 -9.40 22.51 13.25
CA ASP A 91 -8.58 23.35 14.13
C ASP A 91 -7.75 24.39 13.33
N ARG A 92 -7.52 24.11 12.05
CA ARG A 92 -6.81 25.00 11.11
C ARG A 92 -7.74 25.77 10.17
N GLY A 93 -9.04 25.76 10.39
CA GLY A 93 -10.03 26.38 9.52
C GLY A 93 -10.14 25.71 8.13
N LYS A 94 -9.58 24.50 7.94
CA LYS A 94 -9.67 23.74 6.71
C LYS A 94 -10.87 22.78 6.74
N ARG A 95 -11.44 22.47 5.58
CA ARG A 95 -12.51 21.49 5.47
C ARG A 95 -11.95 20.08 5.60
N GLY A 96 -12.66 19.17 6.27
CA GLY A 96 -12.24 17.78 6.49
C GLY A 96 -12.02 16.97 5.20
N TRP A 97 -12.65 17.36 4.07
CA TRP A 97 -12.50 16.67 2.79
C TRP A 97 -11.05 16.68 2.26
N TRP A 98 -10.19 17.61 2.72
CA TRP A 98 -8.76 17.58 2.39
C TRP A 98 -8.09 16.27 2.82
N GLY A 99 -8.61 15.60 3.85
CA GLY A 99 -8.15 14.26 4.26
C GLY A 99 -8.45 13.16 3.25
N LEU A 100 -9.40 13.38 2.32
CA LEU A 100 -9.78 12.40 1.30
C LEU A 100 -8.93 12.51 0.02
N VAL A 101 -8.17 13.59 -0.16
CA VAL A 101 -7.39 13.84 -1.39
C VAL A 101 -6.44 12.71 -1.79
N PRO A 102 -5.73 12.03 -0.87
CA PRO A 102 -4.88 10.90 -1.24
C PRO A 102 -5.64 9.64 -1.67
N LEU A 103 -6.90 9.46 -1.28
CA LEU A 103 -7.62 8.20 -1.43
C LEU A 103 -7.88 7.78 -2.89
N PRO A 104 -8.23 8.67 -3.84
CA PRO A 104 -8.38 8.30 -5.24
C PRO A 104 -7.10 7.71 -5.84
N PHE A 105 -5.94 8.27 -5.48
CA PHE A 105 -4.64 7.79 -5.96
C PHE A 105 -4.25 6.44 -5.33
N LEU A 106 -4.58 6.21 -4.06
CA LEU A 106 -4.44 4.91 -3.43
C LEU A 106 -5.32 3.86 -4.13
N ALA A 107 -6.60 4.18 -4.33
CA ALA A 107 -7.55 3.29 -4.97
C ALA A 107 -7.13 2.95 -6.41
N SER A 108 -6.75 3.95 -7.21
CA SER A 108 -6.29 3.71 -8.59
C SER A 108 -5.01 2.87 -8.63
N GLY A 109 -4.07 3.08 -7.72
CA GLY A 109 -2.86 2.25 -7.58
C GLY A 109 -3.20 0.78 -7.30
N LEU A 110 -4.10 0.52 -6.34
CA LEU A 110 -4.55 -0.84 -6.00
C LEU A 110 -5.30 -1.53 -7.16
N LEU A 111 -6.07 -0.78 -7.96
CA LEU A 111 -6.85 -1.32 -9.06
C LEU A 111 -6.02 -1.56 -10.33
N LEU A 112 -5.02 -0.72 -10.59
CA LEU A 112 -4.20 -0.80 -11.80
C LEU A 112 -3.00 -1.73 -11.64
N MET A 113 -2.48 -1.93 -10.43
CA MET A 113 -1.30 -2.76 -10.17
C MET A 113 -1.46 -4.22 -10.66
N PRO A 114 -2.61 -4.91 -10.47
CA PRO A 114 -2.80 -6.25 -11.00
C PRO A 114 -2.72 -6.32 -12.52
N GLN A 115 -3.18 -5.28 -13.22
CA GLN A 115 -3.19 -5.24 -14.68
C GLN A 115 -1.77 -5.19 -15.25
N LEU A 116 -0.84 -4.50 -14.57
CA LEU A 116 0.57 -4.45 -14.97
C LEU A 116 1.22 -5.84 -14.94
N ILE A 117 0.78 -6.71 -14.03
CA ILE A 117 1.38 -8.02 -13.80
C ILE A 117 0.69 -9.11 -14.62
N ALA A 118 -0.62 -8.97 -14.86
CA ALA A 118 -1.42 -9.98 -15.55
C ALA A 118 -1.11 -10.15 -17.03
N ASN A 119 -0.60 -9.11 -17.70
CA ASN A 119 -0.43 -9.10 -19.15
C ASN A 119 0.82 -9.83 -19.65
N GLY A 120 1.70 -10.31 -18.75
CA GLY A 120 2.90 -11.09 -19.12
C GLY A 120 3.98 -10.31 -19.90
N GLU A 121 3.63 -9.25 -20.59
CA GLU A 121 4.54 -8.34 -21.27
C GLU A 121 4.57 -6.97 -20.55
N PRO A 122 5.74 -6.31 -20.49
CA PRO A 122 5.87 -5.00 -19.85
C PRO A 122 5.09 -3.92 -20.61
N ASP A 123 3.96 -3.47 -20.04
CA ASP A 123 3.25 -2.30 -20.53
C ASP A 123 3.88 -1.02 -19.95
N LEU A 124 4.76 -0.40 -20.75
CA LEU A 124 5.45 0.84 -20.35
C LEU A 124 4.49 2.01 -20.12
N GLY A 125 3.35 2.03 -20.81
CA GLY A 125 2.32 3.08 -20.63
C GLY A 125 1.65 2.94 -19.27
N LEU A 126 1.21 1.73 -18.93
CA LEU A 126 0.61 1.43 -17.63
C LEU A 126 1.62 1.61 -16.48
N PHE A 127 2.88 1.20 -16.70
CA PHE A 127 3.96 1.43 -15.73
C PHE A 127 4.17 2.93 -15.47
N ALA A 128 4.27 3.74 -16.53
CA ALA A 128 4.43 5.19 -16.40
C ALA A 128 3.24 5.83 -15.69
N LEU A 129 2.01 5.40 -16.02
CA LEU A 129 0.79 5.85 -15.36
C LEU A 129 0.82 5.54 -13.85
N LEU A 130 1.16 4.30 -13.47
CA LEU A 130 1.28 3.89 -12.07
C LEU A 130 2.38 4.66 -11.35
N PHE A 131 3.50 4.89 -12.01
CA PHE A 131 4.62 5.67 -11.44
C PHE A 131 4.19 7.11 -11.14
N VAL A 132 3.57 7.79 -12.10
CA VAL A 132 3.05 9.15 -11.91
C VAL A 132 1.96 9.18 -10.83
N ASN A 133 1.03 8.22 -10.85
CA ASN A 133 0.00 8.08 -9.82
C ASN A 133 0.61 7.95 -8.42
N ASN A 134 1.66 7.15 -8.28
CA ASN A 134 2.36 6.96 -7.00
C ASN A 134 3.05 8.26 -6.53
N LEU A 135 3.70 9.01 -7.45
CA LEU A 135 4.28 10.32 -7.12
C LEU A 135 3.23 11.31 -6.64
N VAL A 136 2.07 11.39 -7.31
CA VAL A 136 0.96 12.27 -6.91
C VAL A 136 0.38 11.82 -5.57
N TYR A 137 0.25 10.51 -5.34
CA TYR A 137 -0.16 9.95 -4.04
C TYR A 137 0.77 10.40 -2.92
N ILE A 138 2.09 10.21 -3.08
CA ILE A 138 3.10 10.63 -2.09
C ILE A 138 3.05 12.14 -1.87
N ALA A 139 2.99 12.94 -2.93
CA ALA A 139 2.89 14.38 -2.81
C ALA A 139 1.63 14.81 -2.05
N SER A 140 0.48 14.18 -2.31
CA SER A 140 -0.78 14.45 -1.60
C SER A 140 -0.70 14.09 -0.12
N LEU A 141 -0.01 12.98 0.23
CA LEU A 141 0.24 12.60 1.63
C LEU A 141 1.16 13.62 2.32
N ILE A 142 2.22 14.05 1.67
CA ILE A 142 3.14 15.07 2.23
C ILE A 142 2.36 16.36 2.53
N VAL A 143 1.55 16.84 1.58
CA VAL A 143 0.71 18.03 1.77
C VAL A 143 -0.25 17.84 2.95
N LEU A 144 -0.90 16.68 3.04
CA LEU A 144 -1.80 16.36 4.16
C LEU A 144 -1.05 16.35 5.49
N VAL A 145 0.11 15.69 5.57
CA VAL A 145 0.94 15.65 6.79
C VAL A 145 1.37 17.05 7.21
N VAL A 146 1.82 17.89 6.28
CA VAL A 146 2.17 19.29 6.56
C VAL A 146 0.95 20.06 7.09
N MET A 147 -0.23 19.84 6.51
CA MET A 147 -1.47 20.44 7.00
C MET A 147 -1.82 19.97 8.43
N LEU A 148 -1.57 18.72 8.76
CA LEU A 148 -1.87 18.17 10.09
C LEU A 148 -0.83 18.57 11.16
N ALA A 149 0.45 18.68 10.76
CA ALA A 149 1.55 18.99 11.67
C ALA A 149 1.62 20.47 12.06
N ALA A 150 1.15 21.37 11.20
CA ALA A 150 1.23 22.79 11.47
C ALA A 150 0.30 23.21 12.63
N ARG A 151 0.64 24.32 13.30
CA ARG A 151 -0.12 24.86 14.46
C ARG A 151 -1.56 25.18 14.08
N GLY A 152 -2.50 24.93 14.99
CA GLY A 152 -3.91 25.35 14.87
C GLY A 152 -4.05 26.89 14.85
N ASN A 153 -5.19 27.39 14.42
CA ASN A 153 -5.49 28.80 14.48
C ASN A 153 -5.64 29.25 15.95
N PRO A 154 -4.97 30.33 16.38
CA PRO A 154 -5.09 30.83 17.75
C PRO A 154 -6.41 31.58 17.99
N HIS A 155 -7.18 31.88 16.96
CA HIS A 155 -8.44 32.64 17.02
C HIS A 155 -9.61 31.74 16.59
N ASP A 156 -10.80 32.16 16.96
CA ASP A 156 -12.04 31.52 16.50
C ASP A 156 -12.06 31.40 14.99
N ASN A 157 -12.46 30.24 14.51
CA ASN A 157 -12.64 29.98 13.11
C ASN A 157 -14.06 29.46 12.84
N ARG A 158 -14.43 29.26 11.59
CA ARG A 158 -15.77 28.81 11.20
C ARG A 158 -16.20 27.45 11.79
N PHE A 159 -15.33 26.71 12.44
CA PHE A 159 -15.59 25.42 13.05
C PHE A 159 -15.62 25.49 14.57
N GLY A 160 -15.38 26.67 15.18
CA GLY A 160 -15.47 26.90 16.60
C GLY A 160 -14.24 27.59 17.23
N PRO A 161 -14.25 27.75 18.55
CA PRO A 161 -13.14 28.33 19.29
C PRO A 161 -11.90 27.42 19.27
N PRO A 162 -10.69 28.00 19.48
CA PRO A 162 -9.48 27.20 19.56
C PRO A 162 -9.56 26.20 20.73
N PRO A 163 -8.89 25.02 20.61
CA PRO A 163 -8.85 24.07 21.71
C PRO A 163 -8.21 24.72 22.96
N PRO A 164 -8.67 24.38 24.18
CA PRO A 164 -8.06 24.88 25.41
C PRO A 164 -6.59 24.45 25.47
N VAL A 165 -5.73 25.38 25.91
CA VAL A 165 -4.28 25.15 26.07
C VAL A 165 -4.01 24.26 27.27
#